data_85251dac812f2e78ed3faf20ec611cb3
#
_entry.id   85251dac812f2e78ed3faf20ec611cb3
#
_cell.length_a   1.000
_cell.length_b   1.000
_cell.length_c   1.000
_cell.angle_alpha   90.00
_cell.angle_beta   90.00
_cell.angle_gamma   90.00
#
_symmetry.space_group_name_H-M   'P 1'
#
loop_
_entity.id
_entity.type
_entity.pdbx_description
1 polymer ?
#
loop_
_entity_poly.entity_id
_entity_poly.type
_entity_poly.pdbx_seq_one_letter_code
_entity_poly.pdbx_strand_id
1 'polypeptide(L)'
;MTSVRLACVFAFALIPLSAQAQSFNCRRAGTPDEVAICRNSGLSALDERMAGMYNRLRARLHGHDREALIDEQSAWLQSRHGCGSDAGCIEDAYRRRIRELSAY
;
A
#
# COMPACT_ATOMS: atom_id res chain seq x y z
N MET A 1 17.58 24.69 -52.74
CA MET A 1 17.78 23.48 -51.94
C MET A 1 17.45 23.82 -50.49
N THR A 2 16.25 23.54 -50.10
CA THR A 2 15.73 23.82 -48.76
C THR A 2 15.92 22.62 -47.86
N SER A 3 16.84 22.71 -46.94
CA SER A 3 17.07 21.66 -45.94
C SER A 3 15.95 21.70 -44.88
N VAL A 4 15.07 20.73 -44.94
CA VAL A 4 14.07 20.51 -43.90
C VAL A 4 14.78 19.85 -42.71
N ARG A 5 15.01 20.62 -41.64
CA ARG A 5 15.46 20.06 -40.35
C ARG A 5 14.27 19.44 -39.66
N LEU A 6 14.22 18.12 -39.66
CA LEU A 6 13.28 17.36 -38.84
C LEU A 6 13.70 17.53 -37.40
N ALA A 7 12.95 18.34 -36.63
CA ALA A 7 13.10 18.41 -35.20
C ALA A 7 12.37 17.20 -34.58
N CYS A 8 13.14 16.20 -34.14
CA CYS A 8 12.61 15.13 -33.30
C CYS A 8 12.22 15.72 -31.96
N VAL A 9 10.93 15.94 -31.75
CA VAL A 9 10.37 16.25 -30.46
C VAL A 9 10.31 14.94 -29.69
N PHE A 10 11.26 14.71 -28.79
CA PHE A 10 11.16 13.64 -27.81
C PHE A 10 10.10 14.07 -26.78
N ALA A 11 8.89 13.55 -26.95
CA ALA A 11 7.89 13.62 -25.89
C ALA A 11 8.36 12.72 -24.74
N PHE A 12 8.92 13.30 -23.69
CA PHE A 12 9.10 12.62 -22.43
C PHE A 12 7.71 12.35 -21.87
N ALA A 13 7.21 11.12 -22.04
CA ALA A 13 6.07 10.65 -21.29
C ALA A 13 6.51 10.65 -19.81
N LEU A 14 6.05 11.62 -19.04
CA LEU A 14 6.08 11.56 -17.59
C LEU A 14 5.19 10.38 -17.20
N ILE A 15 5.81 9.21 -17.02
CA ILE A 15 5.15 8.11 -16.33
C ILE A 15 4.90 8.65 -14.94
N PRO A 16 3.64 8.82 -14.50
CA PRO A 16 3.40 9.16 -13.11
C PRO A 16 4.02 8.01 -12.32
N LEU A 17 4.96 8.32 -11.45
CA LEU A 17 5.30 7.47 -10.34
C LEU A 17 4.00 7.38 -9.53
N SER A 18 3.08 6.51 -9.98
CA SER A 18 2.01 6.07 -9.12
C SER A 18 2.72 5.37 -7.97
N ALA A 19 2.85 6.08 -6.86
CA ALA A 19 3.20 5.49 -5.60
C ALA A 19 2.08 4.51 -5.27
N GLN A 20 2.15 3.32 -5.88
CA GLN A 20 1.24 2.20 -5.70
C GLN A 20 1.53 1.60 -4.35
N ALA A 21 1.43 2.44 -3.33
CA ALA A 21 1.84 1.95 -2.09
C ALA A 21 0.69 1.54 -1.21
N GLN A 22 -0.55 1.88 -1.56
CA GLN A 22 -1.72 1.46 -0.79
C GLN A 22 -2.05 -0.01 -1.02
N SER A 23 -2.46 -0.69 0.06
CA SER A 23 -2.81 -2.11 0.04
C SER A 23 -4.13 -2.38 -0.70
N PHE A 24 -4.91 -1.35 -0.99
CA PHE A 24 -6.20 -1.42 -1.69
C PHE A 24 -6.42 -0.16 -2.53
N ASN A 25 -7.36 -0.23 -3.46
CA ASN A 25 -7.71 0.90 -4.33
C ASN A 25 -8.76 1.79 -3.66
N CYS A 26 -8.42 3.05 -3.39
CA CYS A 26 -9.32 4.01 -2.75
C CYS A 26 -10.60 4.29 -3.54
N ARG A 27 -10.60 4.09 -4.86
CA ARG A 27 -11.82 4.20 -5.68
C ARG A 27 -12.84 3.10 -5.38
N ARG A 28 -12.38 2.00 -4.77
CA ARG A 28 -13.18 0.83 -4.41
C ARG A 28 -13.31 0.66 -2.90
N ALA A 29 -12.91 1.66 -2.14
CA ALA A 29 -13.04 1.64 -0.68
C ALA A 29 -14.51 1.43 -0.31
N GLY A 30 -14.82 0.29 0.29
CA GLY A 30 -16.19 -0.14 0.59
C GLY A 30 -16.47 -0.33 2.08
N THR A 31 -15.43 -0.34 2.91
CA THR A 31 -15.55 -0.46 4.36
C THR A 31 -15.26 0.86 5.05
N PRO A 32 -15.81 1.12 6.25
CA PRO A 32 -15.57 2.36 6.97
C PRO A 32 -14.09 2.64 7.25
N ASP A 33 -13.30 1.63 7.56
CA ASP A 33 -11.87 1.77 7.78
C ASP A 33 -11.12 2.13 6.48
N GLU A 34 -11.45 1.52 5.36
CA GLU A 34 -10.87 1.86 4.06
C GLU A 34 -11.17 3.31 3.68
N VAL A 35 -12.40 3.76 3.86
CA VAL A 35 -12.80 5.15 3.62
C VAL A 35 -12.00 6.10 4.52
N ALA A 36 -11.86 5.79 5.79
CA ALA A 36 -11.09 6.59 6.75
C ALA A 36 -9.61 6.69 6.34
N ILE A 37 -8.99 5.59 5.94
CA ILE A 37 -7.60 5.53 5.46
C ILE A 37 -7.43 6.43 4.23
N CYS A 38 -8.33 6.34 3.26
CA CYS A 38 -8.24 7.13 2.03
C CYS A 38 -8.41 8.63 2.24
N ARG A 39 -9.13 9.04 3.29
CA ARG A 39 -9.38 10.45 3.63
C ARG A 39 -8.35 11.04 4.58
N ASN A 40 -7.47 10.25 5.14
CA ASN A 40 -6.49 10.67 6.12
C ASN A 40 -5.08 10.38 5.60
N SER A 41 -4.32 11.43 5.30
CA SER A 41 -2.98 11.30 4.72
C SER A 41 -2.00 10.56 5.64
N GLY A 42 -2.13 10.70 6.94
CA GLY A 42 -1.31 9.97 7.91
C GLY A 42 -1.60 8.48 7.90
N LEU A 43 -2.87 8.08 7.87
CA LEU A 43 -3.27 6.67 7.74
C LEU A 43 -2.90 6.08 6.38
N SER A 44 -3.05 6.85 5.31
CA SER A 44 -2.60 6.45 3.98
C SER A 44 -1.09 6.16 3.95
N ALA A 45 -0.28 7.01 4.59
CA ALA A 45 1.17 6.81 4.67
C ALA A 45 1.54 5.55 5.46
N LEU A 46 0.83 5.26 6.55
CA LEU A 46 1.01 4.02 7.31
C LEU A 46 0.62 2.78 6.50
N ASP A 47 -0.47 2.85 5.74
CA ASP A 47 -0.88 1.77 4.85
C ASP A 47 0.18 1.49 3.77
N GLU A 48 0.70 2.52 3.14
CA GLU A 48 1.78 2.42 2.16
C GLU A 48 3.02 1.74 2.74
N ARG A 49 3.44 2.16 3.91
CA ARG A 49 4.59 1.58 4.59
C ARG A 49 4.38 0.11 4.93
N MET A 50 3.26 -0.21 5.52
CA MET A 50 2.89 -1.60 5.85
C MET A 50 2.83 -2.48 4.61
N ALA A 51 2.14 -2.01 3.56
CA ALA A 51 2.00 -2.74 2.31
C ALA A 51 3.35 -3.01 1.64
N GLY A 52 4.24 -2.02 1.63
CA GLY A 52 5.60 -2.18 1.10
C GLY A 52 6.40 -3.24 1.85
N MET A 53 6.33 -3.25 3.17
CA MET A 53 6.99 -4.26 4.01
C MET A 53 6.42 -5.66 3.77
N TYR A 54 5.10 -5.78 3.78
CA TYR A 54 4.42 -7.04 3.51
C TYR A 54 4.76 -7.63 2.14
N ASN A 55 4.71 -6.81 1.09
CA ASN A 55 5.01 -7.26 -0.26
C ASN A 55 6.46 -7.71 -0.43
N ARG A 56 7.42 -7.04 0.20
CA ARG A 56 8.82 -7.46 0.19
C ARG A 56 9.04 -8.78 0.91
N LEU A 57 8.42 -8.98 2.05
CA LEU A 57 8.47 -10.24 2.79
C LEU A 57 7.83 -11.38 1.99
N ARG A 58 6.66 -11.13 1.42
CA ARG A 58 5.94 -12.10 0.60
C ARG A 58 6.76 -12.57 -0.61
N ALA A 59 7.51 -11.66 -1.23
CA ALA A 59 8.39 -11.98 -2.34
C ALA A 59 9.61 -12.81 -1.92
N ARG A 60 10.09 -12.63 -0.69
CA ARG A 60 11.29 -13.27 -0.17
C ARG A 60 11.03 -14.62 0.50
N LEU A 61 9.91 -14.75 1.20
CA LEU A 61 9.54 -15.97 1.93
C LEU A 61 8.98 -17.04 1.00
N HIS A 62 9.16 -18.29 1.40
CA HIS A 62 8.72 -19.50 0.67
C HIS A 62 8.04 -20.50 1.61
N GLY A 63 7.24 -21.39 1.03
CA GLY A 63 6.63 -22.51 1.74
C GLY A 63 5.78 -22.06 2.93
N HIS A 64 5.95 -22.75 4.05
CA HIS A 64 5.17 -22.48 5.26
C HIS A 64 5.35 -21.08 5.83
N ASP A 65 6.53 -20.49 5.73
CA ASP A 65 6.76 -19.13 6.22
C ASP A 65 5.96 -18.09 5.42
N ARG A 66 5.87 -18.28 4.11
CA ARG A 66 5.04 -17.43 3.25
C ARG A 66 3.55 -17.63 3.52
N GLU A 67 3.10 -18.84 3.69
CA GLU A 67 1.71 -19.15 4.04
C GLU A 67 1.33 -18.54 5.37
N ALA A 68 2.19 -18.64 6.38
CA ALA A 68 1.99 -18.03 7.68
C ALA A 68 1.88 -16.51 7.58
N LEU A 69 2.75 -15.86 6.80
CA LEU A 69 2.69 -14.41 6.56
C LEU A 69 1.35 -13.98 5.94
N ILE A 70 0.86 -14.74 4.95
CA ILE A 70 -0.40 -14.46 4.27
C ILE A 70 -1.58 -14.62 5.23
N ASP A 71 -1.59 -15.67 6.04
CA ASP A 71 -2.65 -15.93 7.02
C ASP A 71 -2.68 -14.88 8.12
N GLU A 72 -1.52 -14.49 8.62
CA GLU A 72 -1.38 -13.40 9.59
C GLU A 72 -1.87 -12.06 9.04
N GLN A 73 -1.57 -11.78 7.76
CA GLN A 73 -2.05 -10.58 7.10
C GLN A 73 -3.57 -10.56 6.99
N SER A 74 -4.18 -11.68 6.65
CA SER A 74 -5.64 -11.81 6.58
C SER A 74 -6.28 -11.57 7.95
N ALA A 75 -5.72 -12.15 9.01
CA ALA A 75 -6.20 -11.96 10.37
C ALA A 75 -6.06 -10.49 10.82
N TRP A 76 -4.93 -9.85 10.49
CA TRP A 76 -4.71 -8.44 10.79
C TRP A 76 -5.70 -7.54 10.04
N LEU A 77 -6.01 -7.80 8.79
CA LEU A 77 -7.02 -7.05 8.02
C LEU A 77 -8.40 -7.12 8.69
N GLN A 78 -8.80 -8.26 9.21
CA GLN A 78 -10.05 -8.39 9.97
C GLN A 78 -10.02 -7.53 11.23
N SER A 79 -8.90 -7.51 11.94
CA SER A 79 -8.70 -6.66 13.11
C SER A 79 -8.83 -5.17 12.77
N ARG A 80 -8.22 -4.73 11.66
CA ARG A 80 -8.34 -3.34 11.17
C ARG A 80 -9.78 -2.99 10.80
N HIS A 81 -10.47 -3.88 10.11
CA HIS A 81 -11.90 -3.70 9.78
C HIS A 81 -12.75 -3.52 11.03
N GLY A 82 -12.42 -4.18 12.12
CA GLY A 82 -13.09 -4.03 13.41
C GLY A 82 -12.98 -2.63 14.01
N CYS A 83 -12.03 -1.82 13.57
CA CYS A 83 -11.92 -0.42 14.00
C CYS A 83 -13.04 0.48 13.46
N GLY A 84 -13.72 0.08 12.39
CA GLY A 84 -14.64 0.97 11.71
C GLY A 84 -13.93 2.24 11.22
N SER A 85 -14.52 3.40 11.44
CA SER A 85 -13.95 4.70 11.06
C SER A 85 -13.07 5.35 12.15
N ASP A 86 -12.76 4.65 13.21
CA ASP A 86 -11.95 5.18 14.33
C ASP A 86 -10.47 5.31 13.90
N ALA A 87 -10.03 6.53 13.65
CA ALA A 87 -8.68 6.82 13.19
C ALA A 87 -7.59 6.36 14.17
N GLY A 88 -7.80 6.53 15.47
CA GLY A 88 -6.85 6.10 16.50
C GLY A 88 -6.70 4.59 16.55
N CYS A 89 -7.79 3.86 16.48
CA CYS A 89 -7.80 2.40 16.40
C CYS A 89 -7.07 1.90 15.14
N ILE A 90 -7.34 2.52 14.00
CA ILE A 90 -6.69 2.18 12.71
C ILE A 90 -5.18 2.45 12.78
N GLU A 91 -4.78 3.60 13.31
CA GLU A 91 -3.36 3.94 13.48
C GLU A 91 -2.64 2.91 14.35
N ASP A 92 -3.21 2.54 15.48
CA ASP A 92 -2.65 1.54 16.39
C ASP A 92 -2.52 0.18 15.71
N ALA A 93 -3.51 -0.21 14.91
CA ALA A 93 -3.47 -1.44 14.13
C ALA A 93 -2.28 -1.45 13.15
N TYR A 94 -2.05 -0.36 12.42
CA TYR A 94 -0.91 -0.23 11.51
C TYR A 94 0.43 -0.26 12.23
N ARG A 95 0.57 0.49 13.31
CA ARG A 95 1.83 0.54 14.06
C ARG A 95 2.20 -0.82 14.64
N ARG A 96 1.22 -1.54 15.15
CA ARG A 96 1.43 -2.92 15.61
C ARG A 96 1.86 -3.83 14.45
N ARG A 97 1.17 -3.78 13.31
CA ARG A 97 1.51 -4.61 12.16
C ARG A 97 2.91 -4.32 11.61
N ILE A 98 3.29 -3.05 11.52
CA ILE A 98 4.62 -2.64 11.10
C ILE A 98 5.69 -3.20 12.02
N ARG A 99 5.48 -3.20 13.33
CA ARG A 99 6.41 -3.83 14.28
C ARG A 99 6.51 -5.34 14.06
N GLU A 100 5.40 -6.02 13.87
CA GLU A 100 5.37 -7.47 13.58
C GLU A 100 6.14 -7.80 12.31
N LEU A 101 5.88 -7.05 11.23
CA LEU A 101 6.59 -7.24 9.96
C LEU A 101 8.09 -6.93 10.05
N SER A 102 8.48 -6.03 10.92
CA SER A 102 9.90 -5.70 11.17
C SER A 102 10.66 -6.81 11.89
N ALA A 103 9.96 -7.74 12.54
CA ALA A 103 10.55 -8.84 13.29
C ALA A 103 10.82 -10.10 12.45
N TYR A 104 10.45 -10.11 11.17
CA TYR A 104 10.75 -11.20 10.24
C TYR A 104 12.23 -11.28 9.85
#